data_a402e0c726601b1184ed9adbc5e9862c
#
_entry.id   a402e0c726601b1184ed9adbc5e9862c
#
_cell.length_a   1.000
_cell.length_b   1.000
_cell.length_c   1.000
_cell.angle_alpha   90.00
_cell.angle_beta   90.00
_cell.angle_gamma   90.00
#
_symmetry.space_group_name_H-M   'P 1'
#
loop_
_entity.id
_entity.type
_entity.pdbx_description
1 polymer ?
#
loop_
_entity_poly.entity_id
_entity_poly.type
_entity_poly.pdbx_seq_one_letter_code
_entity_poly.pdbx_strand_id
1 'polypeptide(L)'
;MRKNILTALGFALVLLAGGPSQAANMGSMADQAMSRFTDQDAELFNQAAGKALMGKEGTEIKWSNPATGAFGTLTPYPDPEKNADCRVIHMVNIAENVKSAGYYRFCKSADGTWPPVMPPRKSPAK
;
A
#
# COMPACT_ATOMS: atom_id res chain seq x y z
N MET A 1 -60.49 27.92 -3.97
CA MET A 1 -59.71 26.67 -4.12
C MET A 1 -58.26 27.01 -4.31
N ARG A 2 -57.49 26.83 -3.27
CA ARG A 2 -56.02 27.02 -3.34
C ARG A 2 -55.38 25.67 -3.50
N LYS A 3 -54.75 25.42 -4.64
CA LYS A 3 -53.94 24.23 -4.83
C LYS A 3 -52.53 24.51 -4.30
N ASN A 4 -52.18 23.90 -3.19
CA ASN A 4 -50.84 23.92 -2.68
C ASN A 4 -50.00 22.93 -3.49
N ILE A 5 -49.10 23.45 -4.30
CA ILE A 5 -48.09 22.66 -5.00
C ILE A 5 -46.93 22.55 -4.00
N LEU A 6 -46.83 21.41 -3.35
CA LEU A 6 -45.63 21.04 -2.60
C LEU A 6 -44.55 20.62 -3.62
N THR A 7 -43.61 21.52 -3.82
CA THR A 7 -42.38 21.20 -4.56
C THR A 7 -41.49 20.43 -3.63
N ALA A 8 -41.45 19.13 -3.79
CA ALA A 8 -40.45 18.30 -3.11
C ALA A 8 -39.09 18.56 -3.77
N LEU A 9 -38.24 19.32 -3.11
CA LEU A 9 -36.82 19.37 -3.45
C LEU A 9 -36.19 18.03 -3.05
N GLY A 10 -36.01 17.19 -4.06
CA GLY A 10 -35.19 16.00 -3.91
C GLY A 10 -33.72 16.41 -3.72
N PHE A 11 -33.23 16.31 -2.50
CA PHE A 11 -31.78 16.33 -2.25
C PHE A 11 -31.19 15.05 -2.84
N ALA A 12 -30.57 15.18 -4.01
CA ALA A 12 -29.73 14.13 -4.54
C ALA A 12 -28.46 14.07 -3.66
N LEU A 13 -28.43 13.12 -2.76
CA LEU A 13 -27.21 12.79 -1.99
C LEU A 13 -26.23 12.18 -2.99
N VAL A 14 -25.33 12.98 -3.51
CA VAL A 14 -24.18 12.48 -4.27
C VAL A 14 -23.27 11.79 -3.25
N LEU A 15 -23.44 10.48 -3.13
CA LEU A 15 -22.47 9.64 -2.48
C LEU A 15 -21.20 9.68 -3.35
N LEU A 16 -20.26 10.52 -2.95
CA LEU A 16 -18.89 10.41 -3.41
C LEU A 16 -18.34 9.07 -2.87
N ALA A 17 -18.59 8.01 -3.62
CA ALA A 17 -17.87 6.77 -3.40
C ALA A 17 -16.41 7.09 -3.69
N GLY A 18 -15.63 7.30 -2.62
CA GLY A 18 -14.19 7.34 -2.73
C GLY A 18 -13.74 6.08 -3.45
N GLY A 19 -13.05 6.21 -4.58
CA GLY A 19 -12.51 5.07 -5.30
C GLY A 19 -11.66 4.21 -4.36
N PRO A 20 -11.53 2.89 -4.62
CA PRO A 20 -10.68 2.03 -3.82
C PRO A 20 -9.28 2.65 -3.76
N SER A 21 -8.73 2.79 -2.55
CA SER A 21 -7.38 3.30 -2.39
C SER A 21 -6.44 2.40 -3.17
N GLN A 22 -5.64 2.99 -4.05
CA GLN A 22 -4.63 2.29 -4.86
C GLN A 22 -3.47 1.75 -4.01
N ALA A 23 -3.54 1.91 -2.70
CA ALA A 23 -2.53 1.42 -1.78
C ALA A 23 -2.42 -0.11 -1.86
N ALA A 24 -1.21 -0.60 -2.02
CA ALA A 24 -0.94 -2.02 -1.92
C ALA A 24 -1.27 -2.51 -0.51
N ASN A 25 -2.03 -3.59 -0.40
CA ASN A 25 -2.28 -4.21 0.89
C ASN A 25 -1.07 -5.06 1.28
N MET A 26 -0.24 -4.51 2.14
CA MET A 26 0.98 -5.17 2.61
C MET A 26 0.76 -6.07 3.83
N GLY A 27 -0.49 -6.23 4.29
CA GLY A 27 -0.81 -6.96 5.52
C GLY A 27 -0.46 -8.45 5.50
N SER A 28 -0.24 -9.04 4.32
CA SER A 28 0.18 -10.44 4.18
C SER A 28 1.70 -10.65 4.25
N MET A 29 2.48 -9.58 4.33
CA MET A 29 3.93 -9.65 4.38
C MET A 29 4.40 -9.80 5.82
N ALA A 30 5.11 -10.90 6.11
CA ALA A 30 5.69 -11.15 7.42
C ALA A 30 7.03 -10.41 7.53
N ASP A 31 7.00 -9.23 8.12
CA ASP A 31 8.16 -8.41 8.42
C ASP A 31 8.13 -8.06 9.91
N GLN A 32 9.26 -8.21 10.59
CA GLN A 32 9.30 -8.04 12.05
C GLN A 32 8.95 -6.61 12.49
N ALA A 33 9.41 -5.60 11.79
CA ALA A 33 9.06 -4.22 12.10
C ALA A 33 7.59 -3.95 11.78
N MET A 34 7.08 -4.49 10.67
CA MET A 34 5.69 -4.30 10.27
C MET A 34 4.71 -4.92 11.26
N SER A 35 5.09 -6.00 11.94
CA SER A 35 4.26 -6.60 12.99
C SER A 35 4.07 -5.69 14.21
N ARG A 36 4.88 -4.63 14.31
CA ARG A 36 4.84 -3.62 15.38
C ARG A 36 4.11 -2.34 14.96
N PHE A 37 3.61 -2.27 13.75
CA PHE A 37 2.92 -1.09 13.26
C PHE A 37 1.57 -0.92 13.97
N THR A 38 1.27 0.32 14.34
CA THR A 38 -0.09 0.73 14.63
C THR A 38 -0.88 0.84 13.34
N ASP A 39 -2.20 0.97 13.42
CA ASP A 39 -3.04 1.19 12.23
C ASP A 39 -2.61 2.44 11.46
N GLN A 40 -2.22 3.50 12.17
CA GLN A 40 -1.72 4.73 11.55
C GLN A 40 -0.35 4.52 10.87
N ASP A 41 0.56 3.76 11.49
CA ASP A 41 1.83 3.40 10.87
C ASP A 41 1.61 2.63 9.57
N ALA A 42 0.70 1.66 9.59
CA ALA A 42 0.35 0.87 8.41
C ALA A 42 -0.24 1.73 7.29
N GLU A 43 -1.09 2.69 7.62
CA GLU A 43 -1.65 3.63 6.64
C GLU A 43 -0.56 4.49 5.98
N LEU A 44 0.33 5.08 6.78
CA LEU A 44 1.43 5.89 6.27
C LEU A 44 2.41 5.06 5.42
N PHE A 45 2.71 3.85 5.86
CA PHE A 45 3.51 2.90 5.10
C PHE A 45 2.84 2.53 3.76
N ASN A 46 1.56 2.21 3.75
CA ASN A 46 0.82 1.86 2.54
C ASN A 46 0.78 3.02 1.53
N GLN A 47 0.64 4.25 2.00
CA GLN A 47 0.72 5.42 1.13
C GLN A 47 2.11 5.55 0.47
N ALA A 48 3.17 5.35 1.24
CA ALA A 48 4.53 5.36 0.73
C ALA A 48 4.78 4.21 -0.27
N ALA A 49 4.26 3.03 0.03
CA ALA A 49 4.34 1.87 -0.86
C ALA A 49 3.64 2.12 -2.20
N GLY A 50 2.47 2.73 -2.18
CA GLY A 50 1.77 3.14 -3.40
C GLY A 50 2.57 4.12 -4.25
N LYS A 51 3.22 5.09 -3.61
CA LYS A 51 4.11 6.05 -4.30
C LYS A 51 5.33 5.36 -4.91
N ALA A 52 5.93 4.41 -4.20
CA ALA A 52 7.09 3.66 -4.71
C ALA A 52 6.71 2.78 -5.91
N LEU A 53 5.55 2.11 -5.85
CA LEU A 53 5.07 1.27 -6.95
C LEU A 53 4.77 2.04 -8.22
N MET A 54 4.34 3.30 -8.10
CA MET A 54 4.00 4.16 -9.23
C MET A 54 5.09 5.17 -9.58
N GLY A 55 6.13 5.25 -8.77
CA GLY A 55 7.19 6.24 -8.90
C GLY A 55 8.31 5.80 -9.86
N LYS A 56 9.30 6.68 -9.95
CA LYS A 56 10.50 6.43 -10.75
C LYS A 56 11.39 5.40 -10.05
N GLU A 57 11.85 4.41 -10.80
CA GLU A 57 12.81 3.42 -10.32
C GLU A 57 14.07 4.08 -9.76
N GLY A 58 14.57 3.53 -8.65
CA GLY A 58 15.73 4.06 -7.94
C GLY A 58 15.45 5.26 -7.04
N THR A 59 14.25 5.82 -7.06
CA THR A 59 13.89 6.97 -6.20
C THR A 59 13.39 6.47 -4.85
N GLU A 60 14.12 6.80 -3.79
CA GLU A 60 13.74 6.46 -2.43
C GLU A 60 12.53 7.26 -1.97
N ILE A 61 11.53 6.56 -1.47
CA ILE A 61 10.36 7.14 -0.81
C ILE A 61 10.51 6.93 0.71
N LYS A 62 10.38 8.01 1.46
CA LYS A 62 10.46 7.98 2.94
C LYS A 62 9.08 8.10 3.54
N TRP A 63 8.87 7.42 4.67
CA TRP A 63 7.70 7.60 5.50
C TRP A 63 8.09 7.69 6.97
N SER A 64 7.28 8.35 7.75
CA SER A 64 7.48 8.44 9.20
C SER A 64 6.17 8.74 9.91
N ASN A 65 6.07 8.29 11.15
CA ASN A 65 4.97 8.62 12.05
C ASN A 65 5.54 9.21 13.36
N PRO A 66 5.50 10.53 13.51
CA PRO A 66 6.00 11.17 14.75
C PRO A 66 5.27 10.73 16.02
N ALA A 67 4.03 10.27 15.91
CA ALA A 67 3.24 9.82 17.07
C ALA A 67 3.79 8.54 17.68
N THR A 68 4.38 7.64 16.89
CA THR A 68 4.93 6.36 17.34
C THR A 68 6.44 6.29 17.24
N GLY A 69 7.06 7.17 16.43
CA GLY A 69 8.47 7.11 16.09
C GLY A 69 8.80 6.07 15.02
N ALA A 70 7.82 5.37 14.46
CA ALA A 70 8.04 4.44 13.35
C ALA A 70 8.39 5.19 12.07
N PHE A 71 9.28 4.62 11.26
CA PHE A 71 9.71 5.21 9.99
C PHE A 71 10.35 4.17 9.09
N GLY A 72 10.55 4.54 7.85
CA GLY A 72 11.22 3.66 6.91
C GLY A 72 11.43 4.29 5.53
N THR A 73 11.97 3.47 4.64
CA THR A 73 12.24 3.82 3.25
C THR A 73 11.78 2.71 2.32
N LEU A 74 11.29 3.10 1.16
CA LEU A 74 10.90 2.18 0.09
C LEU A 74 11.54 2.67 -1.21
N THR A 75 12.28 1.80 -1.87
CA THR A 75 12.95 2.14 -3.13
C THR A 75 12.56 1.14 -4.20
N PRO A 76 11.89 1.56 -5.29
CA PRO A 76 11.51 0.66 -6.36
C PRO A 76 12.69 0.37 -7.29
N TYR A 77 12.75 -0.87 -7.73
CA TYR A 77 13.71 -1.35 -8.73
C TYR A 77 12.98 -2.11 -9.84
N PRO A 78 13.59 -2.20 -11.04
CA PRO A 78 13.03 -3.01 -12.10
C PRO A 78 12.93 -4.48 -11.70
N ASP A 79 11.94 -5.18 -12.24
CA ASP A 79 11.78 -6.61 -12.03
C ASP A 79 12.96 -7.38 -12.62
N PRO A 80 13.62 -8.28 -11.86
CA PRO A 80 14.71 -9.11 -12.37
C PRO A 80 14.30 -10.00 -13.55
N GLU A 81 13.02 -10.39 -13.61
CA GLU A 81 12.46 -11.16 -14.72
C GLU A 81 12.02 -10.30 -15.91
N LYS A 82 12.30 -8.99 -15.85
CA LYS A 82 11.99 -8.01 -16.91
C LYS A 82 10.50 -7.92 -17.27
N ASN A 83 9.61 -8.24 -16.33
CA ASN A 83 8.18 -8.04 -16.52
C ASN A 83 7.85 -6.56 -16.24
N ALA A 84 7.33 -5.86 -17.26
CA ALA A 84 6.99 -4.43 -17.14
C ALA A 84 5.87 -4.15 -16.14
N ASP A 85 5.03 -5.14 -15.84
CA ASP A 85 3.93 -5.03 -14.87
C ASP A 85 4.38 -5.39 -13.45
N CYS A 86 5.65 -5.70 -13.24
CA CYS A 86 6.20 -6.06 -11.95
C CYS A 86 7.30 -5.10 -11.52
N ARG A 87 7.45 -4.94 -10.22
CA ARG A 87 8.54 -4.18 -9.59
C ARG A 87 9.01 -4.88 -8.33
N VAL A 88 10.25 -4.67 -7.99
CA VAL A 88 10.82 -5.05 -6.70
C VAL A 88 10.98 -3.79 -5.86
N ILE A 89 10.49 -3.82 -4.64
CA ILE A 89 10.65 -2.73 -3.68
C ILE A 89 11.63 -3.17 -2.60
N HIS A 90 12.70 -2.42 -2.45
CA HIS A 90 13.55 -2.53 -1.26
C HIS A 90 12.91 -1.74 -0.13
N MET A 91 12.61 -2.42 0.96
CA MET A 91 11.97 -1.83 2.13
C MET A 91 12.88 -1.91 3.33
N VAL A 92 13.01 -0.80 4.04
CA VAL A 92 13.63 -0.74 5.35
C VAL A 92 12.61 -0.12 6.29
N ASN A 93 12.24 -0.81 7.35
CA ASN A 93 11.27 -0.33 8.33
C ASN A 93 11.84 -0.44 9.74
N ILE A 94 11.51 0.53 10.56
CA ILE A 94 11.88 0.58 11.98
C ILE A 94 10.62 0.93 12.77
N ALA A 95 10.26 0.07 13.71
CA ALA A 95 9.17 0.29 14.65
C ALA A 95 9.52 -0.32 16.00
N GLU A 96 9.28 0.41 17.09
CA GLU A 96 9.62 -0.02 18.46
C GLU A 96 11.08 -0.51 18.59
N ASN A 97 12.02 0.17 17.95
CA ASN A 97 13.46 -0.18 17.88
C ASN A 97 13.76 -1.51 17.16
N VAL A 98 12.78 -2.09 16.48
CA VAL A 98 12.99 -3.28 15.64
C VAL A 98 13.17 -2.82 14.20
N LYS A 99 14.30 -3.18 13.60
CA LYS A 99 14.62 -2.91 12.21
C LYS A 99 14.45 -4.16 11.37
N SER A 100 13.78 -4.04 10.25
CA SER A 100 13.74 -5.07 9.21
C SER A 100 14.03 -4.48 7.83
N ALA A 101 14.63 -5.27 6.97
CA ALA A 101 14.96 -4.89 5.61
C ALA A 101 14.77 -6.09 4.68
N GLY A 102 14.33 -5.85 3.46
CA GLY A 102 14.13 -6.90 2.48
C GLY A 102 13.71 -6.38 1.12
N TYR A 103 13.71 -7.28 0.15
CA TYR A 103 13.26 -7.03 -1.21
C TYR A 103 11.97 -7.80 -1.45
N TYR A 104 10.97 -7.12 -1.96
CA TYR A 104 9.64 -7.69 -2.18
C TYR A 104 9.18 -7.40 -3.60
N ARG A 105 8.71 -8.43 -4.28
CA ARG A 105 8.21 -8.33 -5.64
C ARG A 105 6.72 -8.09 -5.67
N PHE A 106 6.27 -7.17 -6.48
CA PHE A 106 4.87 -6.82 -6.71
C PHE A 106 4.57 -6.86 -8.19
N CYS A 107 3.44 -7.43 -8.56
CA CYS A 107 2.97 -7.44 -9.93
C CYS A 107 1.58 -6.84 -10.02
N LYS A 108 1.37 -5.94 -10.97
CA LYS A 108 0.11 -5.25 -11.18
C LYS A 108 -0.95 -6.22 -11.68
N SER A 109 -2.08 -6.26 -10.98
CA SER A 109 -3.26 -7.02 -11.38
C SER A 109 -4.09 -6.29 -12.42
N ALA A 110 -5.00 -7.01 -13.08
CA ALA A 110 -5.91 -6.44 -14.07
C ALA A 110 -6.81 -5.32 -13.51
N ASP A 111 -7.10 -5.35 -12.21
CA ASP A 111 -7.87 -4.30 -11.52
C ASP A 111 -7.03 -3.06 -11.13
N GLY A 112 -5.74 -3.03 -11.47
CA GLY A 112 -4.83 -1.93 -11.16
C GLY A 112 -4.20 -1.98 -9.78
N THR A 113 -4.47 -2.99 -8.96
CA THR A 113 -3.81 -3.19 -7.67
C THR A 113 -2.45 -3.87 -7.82
N TRP A 114 -1.62 -3.75 -6.80
CA TRP A 114 -0.27 -4.31 -6.77
C TRP A 114 -0.12 -5.31 -5.62
N PRO A 115 -0.65 -6.53 -5.74
CA PRO A 115 -0.43 -7.55 -4.73
C PRO A 115 1.04 -7.99 -4.69
N PRO A 116 1.55 -8.34 -3.50
CA PRO A 116 2.87 -8.93 -3.39
C PRO A 116 2.88 -10.32 -4.04
N VAL A 117 3.97 -10.64 -4.73
CA VAL A 117 4.22 -11.97 -5.24
C VAL A 117 4.99 -12.74 -4.18
N MET A 118 4.32 -13.68 -3.54
CA MET A 118 4.95 -14.52 -2.53
C MET A 118 5.90 -15.52 -3.20
N PRO A 119 7.12 -15.71 -2.67
CA PRO A 119 7.99 -16.75 -3.17
C PRO A 119 7.30 -18.12 -3.02
N PRO A 120 7.53 -19.07 -3.94
CA PRO A 120 6.96 -20.39 -3.81
C PRO A 120 7.39 -21.01 -2.50
N ARG A 121 6.44 -21.62 -1.78
CA ARG A 121 6.76 -22.37 -0.56
C ARG A 121 7.71 -23.49 -0.93
N LYS A 122 8.84 -23.56 -0.26
CA LYS A 122 9.69 -24.74 -0.34
C LYS A 122 8.89 -25.91 0.21
N SER A 123 8.69 -26.95 -0.60
CA SER A 123 8.15 -28.21 -0.09
C SER A 123 9.01 -28.66 1.07
N PRO A 124 8.39 -29.12 2.20
CA PRO A 124 9.18 -29.65 3.29
C PRO A 124 10.06 -30.77 2.75
N ALA A 125 11.35 -30.69 3.03
CA ALA A 125 12.28 -31.75 2.66
C ALA A 125 11.81 -33.06 3.31
N LYS A 126 11.61 -34.07 2.49
CA LYS A 126 11.34 -35.43 2.97
C LYS A 126 12.60 -36.01 3.61
#